data_71d2e85aae0eff4176372ed07b0d7fea
#
_entry.id   71d2e85aae0eff4176372ed07b0d7fea
#
_cell.length_a   1.000
_cell.length_b   1.000
_cell.length_c   1.000
_cell.angle_alpha   90.00
_cell.angle_beta   90.00
_cell.angle_gamma   90.00
#
_symmetry.space_group_name_H-M   'P 1'
#
loop_
_entity.id
_entity.type
_entity.pdbx_description
1 polymer ?
#
loop_
_entity_poly.entity_id
_entity_poly.type
_entity_poly.pdbx_seq_one_letter_code
_entity_poly.pdbx_strand_id
1 'polypeptide(L)'
;WSSDVCSSDLDVNLHFLADLQEHSGSPGNCWESLILSSGAEEEFRKLHAAADSHAVTDFLAFDLRHAGSILACVHAARENARMIRDQISLEMWEVINELHLILKSTNAADVWRRGPQEFFSRIIRASHQFQGLTDSTFPRSEGWEFIRFGKMLERADKATRILDVKYHILLPSATDVGGALDTVQWQAVLRSASALDAYR
;
A
#
# COMPACT_ATOMS: atom_id res chain seq x y z
N TRP A 1 8.44 0.30 -7.27
CA TRP A 1 8.13 1.45 -6.40
C TRP A 1 6.67 1.50 -5.94
N SER A 2 5.74 0.77 -6.57
CA SER A 2 4.36 0.67 -6.09
C SER A 2 4.22 -0.07 -4.76
N SER A 3 5.24 -0.80 -4.29
CA SER A 3 5.21 -1.50 -3.01
C SER A 3 5.10 -0.56 -1.79
N ASP A 4 5.66 0.66 -1.87
CA ASP A 4 5.62 1.64 -0.78
C ASP A 4 4.19 2.09 -0.49
N VAL A 5 3.46 2.39 -1.54
CA VAL A 5 2.12 2.92 -1.43
C VAL A 5 1.13 1.80 -1.12
N CYS A 6 1.24 0.63 -1.76
CA CYS A 6 0.39 -0.51 -1.42
C CYS A 6 0.59 -0.98 0.03
N SER A 7 1.82 -0.96 0.57
CA SER A 7 2.06 -1.31 1.96
C SER A 7 1.56 -0.22 2.92
N SER A 8 1.73 1.06 2.58
CA SER A 8 1.21 2.19 3.34
C SER A 8 -0.32 2.21 3.33
N ASP A 9 -0.95 1.98 2.17
CA ASP A 9 -2.41 1.90 2.03
C ASP A 9 -2.98 0.72 2.83
N LEU A 10 -2.33 -0.43 2.81
CA LEU A 10 -2.74 -1.60 3.59
C LEU A 10 -2.59 -1.34 5.09
N ASP A 11 -1.51 -0.69 5.55
CA ASP A 11 -1.30 -0.36 6.96
C ASP A 11 -2.33 0.68 7.43
N VAL A 12 -2.56 1.74 6.66
CA VAL A 12 -3.58 2.75 6.97
C VAL A 12 -4.98 2.16 6.96
N ASN A 13 -5.30 1.31 5.97
CA ASN A 13 -6.59 0.65 5.93
C ASN A 13 -6.75 -0.36 7.08
N LEU A 14 -5.69 -1.04 7.51
CA LEU A 14 -5.72 -1.89 8.70
C LEU A 14 -5.94 -1.07 9.98
N HIS A 15 -5.29 0.08 10.14
CA HIS A 15 -5.57 0.99 11.26
C HIS A 15 -6.98 1.58 11.18
N PHE A 16 -7.42 2.01 9.99
CA PHE A 16 -8.78 2.49 9.77
C PHE A 16 -9.83 1.40 10.05
N LEU A 17 -9.55 0.16 9.68
CA LEU A 17 -10.41 -0.99 9.97
C LEU A 17 -10.47 -1.32 11.46
N ALA A 18 -9.35 -1.22 12.16
CA ALA A 18 -9.31 -1.39 13.60
C ALA A 18 -10.15 -0.31 14.31
N ASP A 19 -10.00 0.95 13.91
CA ASP A 19 -10.78 2.07 14.44
C ASP A 19 -12.27 1.98 14.10
N LEU A 20 -12.63 1.49 12.90
CA LEU A 20 -14.02 1.28 12.50
C LEU A 20 -14.68 0.06 13.15
N GLN A 21 -13.93 -1.00 13.44
CA GLN A 21 -14.45 -2.16 14.17
C GLN A 21 -14.88 -1.81 15.60
N GLU A 22 -14.24 -0.82 16.20
CA GLU A 22 -14.66 -0.29 17.50
C GLU A 22 -15.91 0.60 17.43
N HIS A 23 -16.21 1.22 16.27
CA HIS A 23 -17.23 2.27 16.15
C HIS A 23 -18.41 1.95 15.21
N SER A 24 -18.33 0.92 14.35
CA SER A 24 -19.43 0.58 13.44
C SER A 24 -19.58 -0.93 13.23
N GLY A 25 -20.76 -1.44 13.53
CA GLY A 25 -21.10 -2.88 13.56
C GLY A 25 -21.15 -3.61 12.21
N SER A 26 -20.39 -3.22 11.20
CA SER A 26 -20.35 -3.93 9.90
C SER A 26 -18.93 -3.98 9.30
N PRO A 27 -18.16 -5.05 9.57
CA PRO A 27 -16.80 -5.23 9.05
C PRO A 27 -16.73 -5.44 7.52
N GLY A 28 -17.83 -5.84 6.86
CA GLY A 28 -17.83 -6.23 5.45
C GLY A 28 -17.51 -5.10 4.46
N ASN A 29 -17.97 -3.88 4.72
CA ASN A 29 -17.81 -2.75 3.79
C ASN A 29 -16.37 -2.25 3.66
N CYS A 30 -15.52 -2.48 4.64
CA CYS A 30 -14.17 -1.93 4.66
C CYS A 30 -13.21 -2.68 3.73
N TRP A 31 -13.28 -4.01 3.66
CA TRP A 31 -12.47 -4.81 2.75
C TRP A 31 -12.84 -4.57 1.30
N GLU A 32 -14.12 -4.37 1.03
CA GLU A 32 -14.62 -4.02 -0.30
C GLU A 32 -14.11 -2.64 -0.75
N SER A 33 -14.12 -1.64 0.14
CA SER A 33 -13.57 -0.32 -0.13
C SER A 33 -12.07 -0.35 -0.45
N LEU A 34 -11.31 -1.27 0.16
CA LEU A 34 -9.91 -1.47 -0.12
C LEU A 34 -9.67 -2.03 -1.54
N ILE A 35 -10.48 -2.99 -1.98
CA ILE A 35 -10.42 -3.51 -3.34
C ILE A 35 -10.81 -2.42 -4.35
N LEU A 36 -11.84 -1.64 -4.08
CA LEU A 36 -12.27 -0.53 -4.94
C LEU A 36 -11.17 0.53 -5.07
N SER A 37 -10.51 0.90 -3.96
CA SER A 37 -9.39 1.86 -3.99
C SER A 37 -8.19 1.38 -4.76
N SER A 38 -7.96 0.07 -4.83
CA SER A 38 -6.89 -0.50 -5.65
C SER A 38 -7.15 -0.41 -7.15
N GLY A 39 -8.42 -0.20 -7.56
CA GLY A 39 -8.84 -0.22 -8.96
C GLY A 39 -8.83 -1.61 -9.60
N ALA A 40 -8.75 -2.67 -8.79
CA ALA A 40 -8.62 -4.06 -9.23
C ALA A 40 -9.89 -4.91 -8.93
N GLU A 41 -11.05 -4.26 -8.79
CA GLU A 41 -12.30 -4.94 -8.44
C GLU A 41 -12.66 -6.07 -9.40
N GLU A 42 -12.58 -5.82 -10.71
CA GLU A 42 -12.92 -6.84 -11.70
C GLU A 42 -11.98 -8.06 -11.64
N GLU A 43 -10.69 -7.83 -11.41
CA GLU A 43 -9.70 -8.90 -11.27
C GLU A 43 -9.96 -9.71 -10.00
N PHE A 44 -10.22 -9.01 -8.89
CA PHE A 44 -10.53 -9.63 -7.62
C PHE A 44 -11.78 -10.51 -7.69
N ARG A 45 -12.89 -9.99 -8.25
CA ARG A 45 -14.15 -10.71 -8.35
C ARG A 45 -14.09 -11.95 -9.26
N LYS A 46 -13.14 -12.04 -10.18
CA LYS A 46 -12.89 -13.26 -10.98
C LYS A 46 -12.26 -14.39 -10.15
N LEU A 47 -11.60 -14.06 -9.04
CA LEU A 47 -10.82 -15.00 -8.24
C LEU A 47 -11.46 -15.29 -6.88
N HIS A 48 -12.20 -14.34 -6.33
CA HIS A 48 -12.75 -14.40 -4.98
C HIS A 48 -14.23 -14.01 -4.98
N ALA A 49 -15.06 -14.83 -4.31
CA ALA A 49 -16.50 -14.61 -4.22
C ALA A 49 -16.88 -13.53 -3.19
N ALA A 50 -16.04 -13.29 -2.19
CA ALA A 50 -16.26 -12.31 -1.12
C ALA A 50 -14.96 -11.61 -0.74
N ALA A 51 -15.07 -10.34 -0.35
CA ALA A 51 -13.96 -9.55 0.15
C ALA A 51 -13.85 -9.73 1.68
N ASP A 52 -13.12 -10.75 2.12
CA ASP A 52 -12.74 -10.93 3.51
C ASP A 52 -11.26 -10.61 3.73
N SER A 53 -10.84 -10.58 4.99
CA SER A 53 -9.47 -10.21 5.37
C SER A 53 -8.39 -11.09 4.71
N HIS A 54 -8.65 -12.38 4.57
CA HIS A 54 -7.69 -13.32 3.99
C HIS A 54 -7.63 -13.18 2.46
N ALA A 55 -8.78 -13.16 1.78
CA ALA A 55 -8.85 -13.03 0.33
C ALA A 55 -8.26 -11.71 -0.16
N VAL A 56 -8.57 -10.60 0.52
CA VAL A 56 -8.04 -9.28 0.19
C VAL A 56 -6.55 -9.21 0.45
N THR A 57 -6.06 -9.74 1.57
CA THR A 57 -4.63 -9.79 1.86
C THR A 57 -3.89 -10.67 0.84
N ASP A 58 -4.43 -11.82 0.50
CA ASP A 58 -3.82 -12.72 -0.50
C ASP A 58 -3.70 -12.01 -1.85
N PHE A 59 -4.79 -11.40 -2.32
CA PHE A 59 -4.83 -10.71 -3.60
C PHE A 59 -3.91 -9.49 -3.66
N LEU A 60 -3.99 -8.58 -2.68
CA LEU A 60 -3.24 -7.33 -2.71
C LEU A 60 -1.77 -7.48 -2.27
N ALA A 61 -1.45 -8.48 -1.46
CA ALA A 61 -0.08 -8.64 -0.98
C ALA A 61 0.70 -9.75 -1.70
N PHE A 62 0.05 -10.85 -2.10
CA PHE A 62 0.78 -12.06 -2.51
C PHE A 62 0.46 -12.56 -3.92
N ASP A 63 -0.66 -12.17 -4.55
CA ASP A 63 -1.02 -12.70 -5.87
C ASP A 63 -0.15 -12.09 -6.97
N LEU A 64 0.73 -12.90 -7.57
CA LEU A 64 1.58 -12.48 -8.70
C LEU A 64 0.80 -12.19 -9.99
N ARG A 65 -0.46 -12.64 -10.10
CA ARG A 65 -1.31 -12.36 -11.27
C ARG A 65 -1.81 -10.91 -11.24
N HIS A 66 -1.97 -10.35 -10.04
CA HIS A 66 -2.28 -8.94 -9.85
C HIS A 66 -0.98 -8.12 -9.86
N ALA A 67 -0.74 -7.38 -10.95
CA ALA A 67 0.48 -6.59 -11.13
C ALA A 67 0.71 -5.53 -10.04
N GLY A 68 -0.36 -5.06 -9.39
CA GLY A 68 -0.34 -4.13 -8.27
C GLY A 68 -0.09 -4.76 -6.90
N SER A 69 0.01 -6.10 -6.79
CA SER A 69 0.29 -6.74 -5.50
C SER A 69 1.69 -6.41 -4.99
N ILE A 70 1.87 -6.39 -3.67
CA ILE A 70 3.15 -6.08 -3.04
C ILE A 70 4.25 -7.03 -3.54
N LEU A 71 3.96 -8.34 -3.60
CA LEU A 71 4.92 -9.34 -4.08
C LEU A 71 5.28 -9.13 -5.55
N ALA A 72 4.31 -8.84 -6.43
CA ALA A 72 4.57 -8.58 -7.84
C ALA A 72 5.42 -7.33 -8.04
N CYS A 73 5.11 -6.24 -7.32
CA CYS A 73 5.87 -5.01 -7.37
C CYS A 73 7.31 -5.17 -6.87
N VAL A 74 7.50 -5.85 -5.74
CA VAL A 74 8.84 -6.11 -5.19
C VAL A 74 9.63 -7.08 -6.08
N HIS A 75 8.95 -8.06 -6.69
CA HIS A 75 9.57 -8.94 -7.69
C HIS A 75 10.07 -8.14 -8.91
N ALA A 76 9.23 -7.28 -9.48
CA ALA A 76 9.60 -6.43 -10.61
C ALA A 76 10.73 -5.46 -10.24
N ALA A 77 10.66 -4.83 -9.07
CA ALA A 77 11.71 -3.95 -8.56
C ALA A 77 13.06 -4.68 -8.40
N ARG A 78 13.01 -5.92 -7.89
CA ARG A 78 14.21 -6.76 -7.75
C ARG A 78 14.81 -7.13 -9.11
N GLU A 79 13.99 -7.51 -10.07
CA GLU A 79 14.50 -7.85 -11.42
C GLU A 79 15.08 -6.61 -12.11
N ASN A 80 14.44 -5.44 -11.99
CA ASN A 80 15.01 -4.18 -12.48
C ASN A 80 16.34 -3.85 -11.79
N ALA A 81 16.41 -3.95 -10.48
CA ALA A 81 17.64 -3.74 -9.72
C ALA A 81 18.76 -4.72 -10.12
N ARG A 82 18.42 -5.96 -10.47
CA ARG A 82 19.37 -6.96 -10.97
C ARG A 82 19.98 -6.55 -12.31
N MET A 83 19.19 -5.92 -13.19
CA MET A 83 19.66 -5.46 -14.51
C MET A 83 20.65 -4.31 -14.42
N ILE A 84 20.51 -3.46 -13.39
CA ILE A 84 21.38 -2.30 -13.15
C ILE A 84 22.23 -2.47 -11.90
N ARG A 85 22.65 -3.71 -11.58
CA ARG A 85 23.32 -4.07 -10.33
C ARG A 85 24.63 -3.31 -10.09
N ASP A 86 25.30 -2.93 -11.15
CA ASP A 86 26.53 -2.14 -11.15
C ASP A 86 26.31 -0.65 -10.86
N GLN A 87 25.07 -0.17 -10.97
CA GLN A 87 24.71 1.24 -10.76
C GLN A 87 24.07 1.52 -9.40
N ILE A 88 23.65 0.47 -8.67
CA ILE A 88 23.05 0.61 -7.34
C ILE A 88 24.02 0.16 -6.24
N SER A 89 23.87 0.69 -5.03
CA SER A 89 24.67 0.27 -3.89
C SER A 89 24.35 -1.17 -3.45
N LEU A 90 25.28 -1.80 -2.74
CA LEU A 90 25.08 -3.13 -2.19
C LEU A 90 23.89 -3.17 -1.24
N GLU A 91 23.78 -2.17 -0.41
CA GLU A 91 22.72 -2.02 0.59
C GLU A 91 21.33 -1.88 -0.05
N MET A 92 21.22 -1.13 -1.15
CA MET A 92 19.96 -1.05 -1.92
C MET A 92 19.54 -2.43 -2.44
N TRP A 93 20.48 -3.20 -2.98
CA TRP A 93 20.21 -4.56 -3.44
C TRP A 93 19.78 -5.49 -2.30
N GLU A 94 20.47 -5.44 -1.17
CA GLU A 94 20.19 -6.28 0.00
C GLU A 94 18.77 -6.05 0.51
N VAL A 95 18.35 -4.79 0.65
CA VAL A 95 17.00 -4.45 1.11
C VAL A 95 15.91 -5.01 0.18
N ILE A 96 16.03 -4.81 -1.13
CA ILE A 96 15.06 -5.34 -2.09
C ILE A 96 15.03 -6.86 -2.07
N ASN A 97 16.20 -7.49 -2.06
CA ASN A 97 16.31 -8.94 -2.11
C ASN A 97 15.79 -9.59 -0.81
N GLU A 98 16.09 -9.02 0.35
CA GLU A 98 15.55 -9.48 1.63
C GLU A 98 14.03 -9.38 1.65
N LEU A 99 13.47 -8.23 1.25
CA LEU A 99 12.04 -8.02 1.20
C LEU A 99 11.35 -9.03 0.27
N HIS A 100 11.94 -9.27 -0.92
CA HIS A 100 11.43 -10.29 -1.84
C HIS A 100 11.41 -11.69 -1.22
N LEU A 101 12.46 -12.09 -0.52
CA LEU A 101 12.54 -13.39 0.12
C LEU A 101 11.51 -13.56 1.24
N ILE A 102 11.29 -12.51 2.03
CA ILE A 102 10.27 -12.49 3.09
C ILE A 102 8.87 -12.68 2.49
N LEU A 103 8.54 -11.89 1.46
CA LEU A 103 7.24 -11.97 0.80
C LEU A 103 7.02 -13.34 0.14
N LYS A 104 8.03 -13.88 -0.52
CA LYS A 104 7.97 -15.20 -1.17
C LYS A 104 7.80 -16.36 -0.18
N SER A 105 8.29 -16.23 1.04
CA SER A 105 8.21 -17.25 2.08
C SER A 105 7.00 -17.12 3.01
N THR A 106 6.15 -16.14 2.80
CA THR A 106 4.98 -15.82 3.63
C THR A 106 3.70 -15.93 2.80
N ASN A 107 2.58 -16.14 3.45
CA ASN A 107 1.24 -16.14 2.84
C ASN A 107 0.23 -15.42 3.75
N ALA A 108 -0.97 -15.14 3.24
CA ALA A 108 -2.01 -14.43 3.97
C ALA A 108 -2.37 -15.10 5.31
N ALA A 109 -2.49 -16.43 5.35
CA ALA A 109 -2.82 -17.16 6.57
C ALA A 109 -1.74 -17.00 7.66
N ASP A 110 -0.47 -17.01 7.27
CA ASP A 110 0.66 -16.77 8.20
C ASP A 110 0.67 -15.34 8.73
N VAL A 111 0.35 -14.36 7.89
CA VAL A 111 0.25 -12.94 8.28
C VAL A 111 -0.83 -12.77 9.35
N TRP A 112 -2.03 -13.28 9.10
CA TRP A 112 -3.14 -13.15 10.05
C TRP A 112 -2.92 -13.92 11.35
N ARG A 113 -2.22 -15.07 11.29
CA ARG A 113 -1.87 -15.85 12.50
C ARG A 113 -0.85 -15.16 13.40
N ARG A 114 0.13 -14.42 12.81
CA ARG A 114 1.23 -13.78 13.55
C ARG A 114 0.95 -12.33 13.94
N GLY A 115 -0.04 -11.70 13.34
CA GLY A 115 -0.40 -10.31 13.49
C GLY A 115 -0.04 -9.47 12.25
N PRO A 116 -1.06 -9.00 11.52
CA PRO A 116 -0.87 -8.29 10.26
C PRO A 116 -0.10 -6.97 10.42
N GLN A 117 -0.26 -6.26 11.54
CA GLN A 117 0.41 -4.99 11.78
C GLN A 117 1.93 -5.10 11.77
N GLU A 118 2.49 -6.15 12.40
CA GLU A 118 3.95 -6.35 12.41
C GLU A 118 4.48 -6.61 11.02
N PHE A 119 3.77 -7.43 10.25
CA PHE A 119 4.15 -7.77 8.87
C PHE A 119 4.16 -6.52 7.98
N PHE A 120 3.07 -5.75 7.95
CA PHE A 120 2.99 -4.55 7.11
C PHE A 120 3.93 -3.44 7.57
N SER A 121 4.11 -3.25 8.88
CA SER A 121 5.11 -2.32 9.41
C SER A 121 6.54 -2.68 9.00
N ARG A 122 6.85 -3.98 8.85
CA ARG A 122 8.16 -4.42 8.34
C ARG A 122 8.34 -4.03 6.87
N ILE A 123 7.30 -4.20 6.04
CA ILE A 123 7.34 -3.80 4.63
C ILE A 123 7.53 -2.29 4.50
N ILE A 124 6.76 -1.50 5.25
CA ILE A 124 6.88 -0.02 5.27
C ILE A 124 8.31 0.40 5.68
N ARG A 125 8.85 -0.20 6.74
CA ARG A 125 10.24 0.12 7.16
C ARG A 125 11.27 -0.23 6.09
N ALA A 126 11.14 -1.37 5.41
CA ALA A 126 12.03 -1.75 4.32
C ALA A 126 11.94 -0.75 3.16
N SER A 127 10.74 -0.28 2.85
CA SER A 127 10.50 0.75 1.85
C SER A 127 11.17 2.08 2.23
N HIS A 128 10.96 2.58 3.45
CA HIS A 128 11.60 3.80 3.92
C HIS A 128 13.14 3.67 3.95
N GLN A 129 13.66 2.50 4.34
CA GLN A 129 15.09 2.20 4.29
C GLN A 129 15.62 2.28 2.86
N PHE A 130 14.93 1.68 1.90
CA PHE A 130 15.31 1.73 0.50
C PHE A 130 15.30 3.16 -0.05
N GLN A 131 14.31 3.97 0.29
CA GLN A 131 14.24 5.38 -0.09
C GLN A 131 15.41 6.18 0.50
N GLY A 132 15.70 6.00 1.79
CA GLY A 132 16.84 6.65 2.44
C GLY A 132 18.18 6.25 1.83
N LEU A 133 18.37 4.97 1.49
CA LEU A 133 19.56 4.51 0.78
C LEU A 133 19.65 5.11 -0.62
N THR A 134 18.54 5.16 -1.36
CA THR A 134 18.50 5.81 -2.69
C THR A 134 18.92 7.27 -2.59
N ASP A 135 18.37 8.01 -1.63
CA ASP A 135 18.70 9.43 -1.45
C ASP A 135 20.15 9.67 -0.99
N SER A 136 20.75 8.72 -0.27
CA SER A 136 22.08 8.85 0.31
C SER A 136 23.19 8.32 -0.60
N THR A 137 22.94 7.25 -1.35
CA THR A 137 23.98 6.50 -2.07
C THR A 137 23.85 6.57 -3.59
N PHE A 138 22.65 6.83 -4.12
CA PHE A 138 22.47 6.87 -5.56
C PHE A 138 22.99 8.19 -6.16
N PRO A 139 23.81 8.14 -7.23
CA PRO A 139 24.30 9.38 -7.88
C PRO A 139 23.16 10.25 -8.38
N ARG A 140 23.29 11.58 -8.24
CA ARG A 140 22.32 12.56 -8.75
C ARG A 140 22.42 12.67 -10.28
N SER A 141 22.13 11.57 -10.96
CA SER A 141 22.17 11.39 -12.40
C SER A 141 20.74 11.38 -12.98
N GLU A 142 20.64 11.22 -14.29
CA GLU A 142 19.36 11.03 -14.99
C GLU A 142 18.53 9.88 -14.37
N GLY A 143 19.18 8.76 -14.00
CA GLY A 143 18.52 7.64 -13.33
C GLY A 143 17.85 8.04 -12.01
N TRP A 144 18.47 8.93 -11.22
CA TRP A 144 17.88 9.45 -9.98
C TRP A 144 16.62 10.29 -10.26
N GLU A 145 16.65 11.12 -11.32
CA GLU A 145 15.47 11.89 -11.72
C GLU A 145 14.31 10.99 -12.17
N PHE A 146 14.60 9.89 -12.89
CA PHE A 146 13.59 8.90 -13.24
C PHE A 146 12.99 8.19 -12.03
N ILE A 147 13.80 7.85 -11.02
CA ILE A 147 13.30 7.29 -9.76
C ILE A 147 12.36 8.28 -9.07
N ARG A 148 12.75 9.55 -8.97
CA ARG A 148 11.90 10.60 -8.39
C ARG A 148 10.61 10.80 -9.16
N PHE A 149 10.70 10.85 -10.48
CA PHE A 149 9.54 11.00 -11.35
C PHE A 149 8.54 9.86 -11.14
N GLY A 150 9.00 8.62 -11.16
CA GLY A 150 8.15 7.44 -10.92
C GLY A 150 7.47 7.51 -9.55
N LYS A 151 8.20 7.84 -8.50
CA LYS A 151 7.67 8.01 -7.14
C LYS A 151 6.56 9.08 -7.07
N MET A 152 6.77 10.23 -7.72
CA MET A 152 5.77 11.31 -7.70
C MET A 152 4.53 10.96 -8.51
N LEU A 153 4.70 10.31 -9.65
CA LEU A 153 3.60 9.86 -10.50
C LEU A 153 2.71 8.86 -9.75
N GLU A 154 3.32 7.92 -9.06
CA GLU A 154 2.60 6.92 -8.27
C GLU A 154 1.86 7.55 -7.08
N ARG A 155 2.49 8.47 -6.37
CA ARG A 155 1.82 9.22 -5.30
C ARG A 155 0.61 9.99 -5.80
N ALA A 156 0.68 10.56 -7.00
CA ALA A 156 -0.45 11.25 -7.63
C ALA A 156 -1.59 10.28 -7.95
N ASP A 157 -1.29 9.13 -8.57
CA ASP A 157 -2.30 8.09 -8.88
C ASP A 157 -2.98 7.60 -7.60
N LYS A 158 -2.24 7.30 -6.55
CA LYS A 158 -2.81 6.82 -5.29
C LYS A 158 -3.64 7.89 -4.57
N ALA A 159 -3.16 9.13 -4.52
CA ALA A 159 -3.91 10.23 -3.91
C ALA A 159 -5.26 10.44 -4.61
N THR A 160 -5.30 10.38 -5.94
CA THR A 160 -6.57 10.50 -6.69
C THR A 160 -7.53 9.33 -6.41
N ARG A 161 -7.04 8.10 -6.32
CA ARG A 161 -7.86 6.92 -5.99
C ARG A 161 -8.44 6.99 -4.58
N ILE A 162 -7.64 7.39 -3.60
CA ILE A 162 -8.12 7.56 -2.20
C ILE A 162 -9.20 8.63 -2.12
N LEU A 163 -9.01 9.74 -2.84
CA LEU A 163 -10.02 10.79 -2.92
C LEU A 163 -11.31 10.32 -3.60
N ASP A 164 -11.20 9.55 -4.67
CA ASP A 164 -12.33 8.95 -5.38
C ASP A 164 -13.16 8.05 -4.46
N VAL A 165 -12.50 7.16 -3.72
CA VAL A 165 -13.16 6.31 -2.72
C VAL A 165 -13.83 7.14 -1.64
N LYS A 166 -13.15 8.19 -1.14
CA LYS A 166 -13.72 9.07 -0.11
C LYS A 166 -15.03 9.73 -0.58
N TYR A 167 -15.03 10.25 -1.80
CA TYR A 167 -16.21 10.98 -2.32
C TYR A 167 -17.34 10.08 -2.79
N HIS A 168 -17.05 8.94 -3.38
CA HIS A 168 -18.06 8.10 -4.02
C HIS A 168 -18.54 6.93 -3.14
N ILE A 169 -17.76 6.51 -2.15
CA ILE A 169 -18.05 5.30 -1.38
C ILE A 169 -18.26 5.59 0.10
N LEU A 170 -17.44 6.44 0.70
CA LEU A 170 -17.45 6.68 2.15
C LEU A 170 -18.36 7.83 2.58
N LEU A 171 -18.92 8.60 1.65
CA LEU A 171 -19.89 9.66 1.91
C LEU A 171 -21.27 9.27 1.35
N PRO A 172 -22.09 8.54 2.11
CA PRO A 172 -23.38 8.06 1.64
C PRO A 172 -24.40 9.18 1.42
N SER A 173 -24.21 10.35 2.06
CA SER A 173 -25.14 11.49 1.92
C SER A 173 -24.41 12.83 2.03
N ALA A 174 -24.88 13.82 1.25
CA ALA A 174 -24.39 15.19 1.33
C ALA A 174 -24.66 15.84 2.72
N THR A 175 -25.60 15.32 3.49
CA THR A 175 -25.91 15.78 4.86
C THR A 175 -24.86 15.37 5.89
N ASP A 176 -24.01 14.39 5.57
CA ASP A 176 -22.96 13.89 6.47
C ASP A 176 -21.65 14.69 6.35
N VAL A 177 -21.58 15.61 5.41
CA VAL A 177 -20.42 16.50 5.20
C VAL A 177 -20.21 17.38 6.44
N GLY A 178 -19.00 17.38 6.99
CA GLY A 178 -18.65 18.15 8.18
C GLY A 178 -19.02 17.47 9.51
N GLY A 179 -19.59 16.28 9.47
CA GLY A 179 -19.90 15.49 10.65
C GLY A 179 -18.64 14.84 11.28
N ALA A 180 -18.81 14.21 12.45
CA ALA A 180 -17.73 13.54 13.15
C ALA A 180 -17.11 12.40 12.31
N LEU A 181 -17.96 11.62 11.63
CA LEU A 181 -17.52 10.53 10.75
C LEU A 181 -16.71 11.07 9.55
N ASP A 182 -17.18 12.15 8.93
CA ASP A 182 -16.47 12.80 7.83
C ASP A 182 -15.09 13.29 8.27
N THR A 183 -14.99 13.88 9.46
CA THR A 183 -13.71 14.32 10.04
C THR A 183 -12.73 13.14 10.25
N VAL A 184 -13.20 12.01 10.78
CA VAL A 184 -12.39 10.80 10.95
C VAL A 184 -11.91 10.26 9.60
N GLN A 185 -12.79 10.20 8.61
CA GLN A 185 -12.46 9.77 7.26
C GLN A 185 -11.42 10.68 6.59
N TRP A 186 -11.54 12.01 6.74
CA TRP A 186 -10.54 12.95 6.24
C TRP A 186 -9.18 12.79 6.93
N GLN A 187 -9.17 12.54 8.24
CA GLN A 187 -7.92 12.23 8.94
C GLN A 187 -7.27 10.95 8.41
N ALA A 188 -8.06 9.92 8.10
CA ALA A 188 -7.57 8.70 7.48
C ALA A 188 -6.97 8.96 6.09
N VAL A 189 -7.66 9.72 5.22
CA VAL A 189 -7.15 10.14 3.91
C VAL A 189 -5.83 10.91 4.04
N LEU A 190 -5.76 11.90 4.93
CA LEU A 190 -4.54 12.68 5.15
C LEU A 190 -3.40 11.82 5.69
N ARG A 191 -3.69 10.85 6.56
CA ARG A 191 -2.70 9.89 7.08
C ARG A 191 -2.17 9.00 5.96
N SER A 192 -3.06 8.47 5.09
CA SER A 192 -2.66 7.68 3.91
C SER A 192 -1.77 8.47 2.95
N ALA A 193 -2.06 9.76 2.76
CA ALA A 193 -1.24 10.65 1.94
C ALA A 193 0.05 11.12 2.64
N SER A 194 0.33 10.69 3.89
CA SER A 194 1.41 11.20 4.74
C SER A 194 1.37 12.74 4.90
N ALA A 195 0.17 13.31 4.94
CA ALA A 195 -0.07 14.75 4.96
C ALA A 195 -0.74 15.25 6.26
N LEU A 196 -1.10 14.36 7.19
CA LEU A 196 -1.84 14.72 8.39
C LEU A 196 -1.05 15.67 9.30
N ASP A 197 0.24 15.43 9.49
CA ASP A 197 1.08 16.28 10.36
C ASP A 197 1.37 17.64 9.73
N ALA A 198 1.40 17.72 8.39
CA ALA A 198 1.52 18.97 7.68
C ALA A 198 0.23 19.81 7.69
N TYR A 199 -0.93 19.16 7.91
CA TYR A 199 -2.24 19.80 7.98
C TYR A 199 -2.52 20.40 9.37
N ARG A 200 -1.94 19.85 10.43
CA ARG A 200 -2.09 20.33 11.83
C ARG A 200 -1.23 21.56 12.10
#